data_248cfe44f8fe3fbe29b1a0f62dc6d0ad
#
_entry.id   248cfe44f8fe3fbe29b1a0f62dc6d0ad
#
_cell.length_a   1.000
_cell.length_b   1.000
_cell.length_c   1.000
_cell.angle_alpha   90.00
_cell.angle_beta   90.00
_cell.angle_gamma   90.00
#
_symmetry.space_group_name_H-M   'P 1'
#
loop_
_entity.id
_entity.type
_entity.pdbx_description
1 polymer ?
#
loop_
_entity_poly.entity_id
_entity_poly.type
_entity_poly.pdbx_seq_one_letter_code
_entity_poly.pdbx_strand_id
1 'polypeptide(L)'
;MKMNVPFNISPKELNKILEDDSSEKPFIVDVREDNEVDIASFSFSVLHLPLSKAEKWSDQIGELLPKDQPIVVVCHAGVRSMNFGVWLLENGISKSVWNLVGGIDAWSTDVDQSVPRY
;
A
#
# COMPACT_ATOMS: atom_id res chain seq x y z
N MET A 1 -9.14 25.12 0.79
CA MET A 1 -9.63 23.91 0.10
C MET A 1 -8.91 22.69 0.65
N LYS A 2 -9.66 21.69 1.02
CA LYS A 2 -9.09 20.45 1.56
C LYS A 2 -8.69 19.52 0.41
N MET A 3 -7.45 19.08 0.41
CA MET A 3 -6.98 18.13 -0.60
C MET A 3 -7.01 16.71 -0.03
N ASN A 4 -7.63 15.79 -0.75
CA ASN A 4 -7.73 14.39 -0.38
C ASN A 4 -6.63 13.58 -1.06
N VAL A 5 -5.40 13.76 -0.57
CA VAL A 5 -4.24 13.03 -1.09
C VAL A 5 -3.56 12.27 0.05
N PRO A 6 -3.02 11.07 -0.24
CA PRO A 6 -2.27 10.31 0.76
C PRO A 6 -1.01 11.06 1.21
N PHE A 7 -0.59 10.78 2.43
CA PHE A 7 0.76 11.13 2.86
C PHE A 7 1.76 10.20 2.19
N ASN A 8 3.01 10.63 2.09
CA ASN A 8 4.09 9.80 1.57
C ASN A 8 4.86 9.15 2.71
N ILE A 9 5.25 7.89 2.52
CA ILE A 9 6.15 7.19 3.43
C ILE A 9 7.26 6.55 2.61
N SER A 10 8.50 6.72 3.04
CA SER A 10 9.63 6.09 2.36
C SER A 10 9.76 4.61 2.75
N PRO A 11 10.45 3.79 1.92
CA PRO A 11 10.72 2.41 2.30
C PRO A 11 11.41 2.27 3.66
N LYS A 12 12.39 3.12 3.95
CA LYS A 12 13.12 3.07 5.21
C LYS A 12 12.25 3.43 6.40
N GLU A 13 11.38 4.42 6.25
CA GLU A 13 10.43 4.81 7.29
C GLU A 13 9.44 3.69 7.58
N LEU A 14 8.89 3.07 6.53
CA LEU A 14 7.97 1.95 6.69
C LEU A 14 8.66 0.78 7.37
N ASN A 15 9.88 0.43 6.93
CA ASN A 15 10.64 -0.64 7.53
C ASN A 15 10.87 -0.42 9.03
N LYS A 16 11.20 0.81 9.41
CA LYS A 16 11.42 1.18 10.81
C LYS A 16 10.17 0.95 11.65
N ILE A 17 9.00 1.33 11.13
CA ILE A 17 7.73 1.10 11.81
C ILE A 17 7.43 -0.39 11.95
N LEU A 18 7.68 -1.17 10.88
CA LEU A 18 7.41 -2.61 10.89
C LEU A 18 8.33 -3.37 11.85
N GLU A 19 9.57 -2.91 12.03
CA GLU A 19 10.53 -3.52 12.95
C GLU A 19 10.34 -3.12 14.40
N ASP A 20 9.66 -2.01 14.67
CA ASP A 20 9.46 -1.49 16.03
C ASP A 20 8.27 -2.18 16.69
N ASP A 21 8.55 -3.08 17.65
CA ASP A 21 7.51 -3.84 18.35
C ASP A 21 6.56 -2.95 19.17
N SER A 22 6.99 -1.74 19.53
CA SER A 22 6.16 -0.81 20.29
C SER A 22 5.26 0.05 19.42
N SER A 23 5.51 0.10 18.11
CA SER A 23 4.72 0.90 17.18
C SER A 23 3.46 0.16 16.74
N GLU A 24 2.37 0.91 16.54
CA GLU A 24 1.18 0.41 15.88
C GLU A 24 1.51 0.12 14.42
N LYS A 25 1.15 -1.07 13.94
CA LYS A 25 1.44 -1.46 12.57
C LYS A 25 0.36 -0.94 11.62
N PRO A 26 0.75 -0.42 10.45
CA PRO A 26 -0.23 -0.07 9.42
C PRO A 26 -0.80 -1.32 8.76
N PHE A 27 -1.98 -1.17 8.18
CA PHE A 27 -2.58 -2.18 7.31
C PHE A 27 -2.08 -1.92 5.89
N ILE A 28 -1.50 -2.93 5.24
CA ILE A 28 -0.83 -2.72 3.95
C ILE A 28 -1.65 -3.34 2.82
N VAL A 29 -1.91 -2.55 1.79
CA VAL A 29 -2.69 -2.96 0.61
C VAL A 29 -1.80 -2.89 -0.63
N ASP A 30 -1.69 -4.00 -1.35
CA ASP A 30 -0.93 -4.10 -2.59
C ASP A 30 -1.91 -4.10 -3.76
N VAL A 31 -1.82 -3.09 -4.63
CA VAL A 31 -2.75 -2.93 -5.75
C VAL A 31 -2.18 -3.40 -7.09
N ARG A 32 -1.05 -4.11 -7.06
CA ARG A 32 -0.42 -4.65 -8.27
C ARG A 32 -1.23 -5.81 -8.84
N GLU A 33 -0.93 -6.16 -10.10
CA GLU A 33 -1.57 -7.29 -10.76
C GLU A 33 -1.01 -8.63 -10.27
N ASP A 34 -1.75 -9.70 -10.51
CA ASP A 34 -1.38 -11.05 -10.05
C ASP A 34 0.01 -11.46 -10.54
N ASN A 35 0.32 -11.19 -11.81
CA ASN A 35 1.62 -11.55 -12.37
C ASN A 35 2.78 -10.79 -11.73
N GLU A 36 2.54 -9.56 -11.30
CA GLU A 36 3.56 -8.77 -10.62
C GLU A 36 3.87 -9.35 -9.24
N VAL A 37 2.84 -9.74 -8.51
CA VAL A 37 3.00 -10.36 -7.19
C VAL A 37 3.75 -11.69 -7.30
N ASP A 38 3.52 -12.43 -8.38
CA ASP A 38 4.24 -13.68 -8.64
C ASP A 38 5.75 -13.45 -8.89
N ILE A 39 6.09 -12.32 -9.52
CA ILE A 39 7.49 -11.98 -9.80
C ILE A 39 8.22 -11.53 -8.54
N ALA A 40 7.58 -10.68 -7.74
CA ALA A 40 8.19 -10.09 -6.56
C ALA A 40 7.14 -9.80 -5.51
N SER A 41 7.39 -10.21 -4.27
CA SER A 41 6.46 -10.02 -3.16
C SER A 41 7.19 -9.47 -1.95
N PHE A 42 6.46 -8.73 -1.10
CA PHE A 42 6.98 -8.31 0.20
C PHE A 42 7.04 -9.49 1.15
N SER A 43 7.93 -9.42 2.12
CA SER A 43 8.07 -10.45 3.17
C SER A 43 7.03 -10.33 4.27
N PHE A 44 6.35 -9.19 4.36
CA PHE A 44 5.28 -8.96 5.35
C PHE A 44 3.90 -9.18 4.71
N SER A 45 2.88 -9.30 5.56
CA SER A 45 1.51 -9.53 5.12
C SER A 45 0.92 -8.31 4.43
N VAL A 46 0.26 -8.53 3.30
CA VAL A 46 -0.47 -7.50 2.56
C VAL A 46 -1.85 -8.03 2.18
N LEU A 47 -2.81 -7.14 2.03
CA LEU A 47 -4.07 -7.45 1.35
C LEU A 47 -3.87 -7.13 -0.12
N HIS A 48 -4.02 -8.13 -0.98
CA HIS A 48 -3.84 -7.96 -2.43
C HIS A 48 -5.17 -7.60 -3.09
N LEU A 49 -5.24 -6.39 -3.65
CA LEU A 49 -6.42 -5.89 -4.36
C LEU A 49 -6.00 -5.44 -5.77
N PRO A 50 -5.86 -6.38 -6.73
CA PRO A 50 -5.43 -6.00 -8.08
C PRO A 50 -6.44 -5.06 -8.73
N LEU A 51 -5.96 -3.92 -9.24
CA LEU A 51 -6.84 -2.88 -9.77
C LEU A 51 -7.65 -3.34 -10.98
N SER A 52 -7.09 -4.23 -11.81
CA SER A 52 -7.82 -4.76 -12.97
C SER A 52 -9.04 -5.60 -12.57
N LYS A 53 -9.11 -6.04 -11.32
CA LYS A 53 -10.21 -6.84 -10.79
C LYS A 53 -11.07 -6.07 -9.79
N ALA A 54 -11.04 -4.75 -9.87
CA ALA A 54 -11.77 -3.89 -8.92
C ALA A 54 -13.26 -4.21 -8.83
N GLU A 55 -13.88 -4.64 -9.90
CA GLU A 55 -15.28 -5.07 -9.92
C GLU A 55 -15.58 -6.22 -8.95
N LYS A 56 -14.57 -7.01 -8.61
CA LYS A 56 -14.72 -8.15 -7.70
C LYS A 56 -14.67 -7.76 -6.23
N TRP A 57 -14.01 -6.65 -5.92
CA TRP A 57 -13.78 -6.28 -4.51
C TRP A 57 -14.28 -4.89 -4.14
N SER A 58 -14.58 -4.01 -5.12
CA SER A 58 -14.90 -2.60 -4.81
C SER A 58 -16.13 -2.43 -3.95
N ASP A 59 -17.16 -3.26 -4.14
CA ASP A 59 -18.38 -3.16 -3.33
C ASP A 59 -18.16 -3.59 -1.87
N GLN A 60 -17.10 -4.31 -1.60
CA GLN A 60 -16.77 -4.83 -0.27
C GLN A 60 -15.64 -4.08 0.40
N ILE A 61 -15.12 -3.05 -0.25
CA ILE A 61 -13.89 -2.37 0.21
C ILE A 61 -14.03 -1.84 1.64
N GLY A 62 -15.19 -1.33 2.02
CA GLY A 62 -15.43 -0.83 3.36
C GLY A 62 -15.38 -1.91 4.43
N GLU A 63 -15.64 -3.16 4.06
CA GLU A 63 -15.56 -4.32 4.95
C GLU A 63 -14.16 -4.94 4.97
N LEU A 64 -13.44 -4.81 3.85
CA LEU A 64 -12.10 -5.38 3.70
C LEU A 64 -11.04 -4.57 4.43
N LEU A 65 -11.22 -3.26 4.56
CA LEU A 65 -10.23 -2.37 5.16
C LEU A 65 -10.62 -1.97 6.58
N PRO A 66 -9.65 -1.91 7.51
CA PRO A 66 -9.92 -1.44 8.87
C PRO A 66 -10.22 0.06 8.86
N LYS A 67 -11.11 0.49 9.78
CA LYS A 67 -11.52 1.89 9.87
C LYS A 67 -10.60 2.73 10.74
N ASP A 68 -9.99 2.12 11.74
CA ASP A 68 -9.22 2.84 12.77
C ASP A 68 -7.72 2.60 12.68
N GLN A 69 -7.25 2.00 11.60
CA GLN A 69 -5.85 1.66 11.40
C GLN A 69 -5.32 2.41 10.17
N PRO A 70 -4.11 2.98 10.25
CA PRO A 70 -3.49 3.59 9.07
C PRO A 70 -3.34 2.58 7.93
N ILE A 71 -3.60 3.03 6.72
CA ILE A 71 -3.49 2.22 5.51
C ILE A 71 -2.25 2.68 4.73
N VAL A 72 -1.36 1.76 4.40
CA VAL A 72 -0.27 2.02 3.45
C VAL A 72 -0.58 1.28 2.16
N VAL A 73 -0.64 2.01 1.05
CA VAL A 73 -0.89 1.43 -0.27
C VAL A 73 0.42 1.31 -1.01
N VAL A 74 0.64 0.16 -1.63
CA VAL A 74 1.88 -0.13 -2.36
C VAL A 74 1.57 -0.59 -3.79
N CYS A 75 2.48 -0.28 -4.72
CA CYS A 75 2.46 -0.80 -6.07
C CYS A 75 3.89 -0.96 -6.57
N HIS A 76 4.12 -1.00 -7.89
CA HIS A 76 5.47 -1.16 -8.43
C HIS A 76 6.35 0.07 -8.12
N ALA A 77 5.90 1.27 -8.51
CA ALA A 77 6.70 2.49 -8.42
C ALA A 77 6.02 3.66 -7.69
N GLY A 78 4.84 3.45 -7.12
CA GLY A 78 4.15 4.45 -6.33
C GLY A 78 3.06 5.26 -7.04
N VAL A 79 2.79 5.02 -8.31
CA VAL A 79 1.79 5.80 -9.08
C VAL A 79 0.38 5.24 -8.90
N ARG A 80 0.17 3.96 -9.15
CA ARG A 80 -1.15 3.33 -8.98
C ARG A 80 -1.61 3.40 -7.53
N SER A 81 -0.68 3.20 -6.60
CA SER A 81 -0.98 3.26 -5.17
C SER A 81 -1.39 4.66 -4.73
N MET A 82 -0.76 5.71 -5.27
CA MET A 82 -1.17 7.08 -5.00
C MET A 82 -2.60 7.32 -5.45
N ASN A 83 -2.93 6.91 -6.67
CA ASN A 83 -4.27 7.09 -7.24
C ASN A 83 -5.33 6.31 -6.46
N PHE A 84 -5.02 5.08 -6.05
CA PHE A 84 -5.93 4.29 -5.22
C PHE A 84 -6.14 4.93 -3.86
N GLY A 85 -5.07 5.47 -3.27
CA GLY A 85 -5.16 6.17 -1.98
C GLY A 85 -6.03 7.41 -2.05
N VAL A 86 -5.95 8.17 -3.14
CA VAL A 86 -6.85 9.31 -3.39
C VAL A 86 -8.29 8.83 -3.42
N TRP A 87 -8.57 7.75 -4.14
CA TRP A 87 -9.91 7.18 -4.23
C TRP A 87 -10.44 6.77 -2.85
N LEU A 88 -9.61 6.14 -2.01
CA LEU A 88 -10.02 5.77 -0.66
C LEU A 88 -10.42 7.00 0.18
N LEU A 89 -9.63 8.06 0.09
CA LEU A 89 -9.89 9.29 0.85
C LEU A 89 -11.14 10.01 0.33
N GLU A 90 -11.28 10.11 -0.99
CA GLU A 90 -12.41 10.80 -1.60
C GLU A 90 -13.74 10.11 -1.34
N ASN A 91 -13.73 8.79 -1.18
CA ASN A 91 -14.92 8.01 -0.91
C ASN A 91 -15.15 7.76 0.59
N GLY A 92 -14.33 8.38 1.44
CA GLY A 92 -14.49 8.27 2.90
C GLY A 92 -14.27 6.88 3.46
N ILE A 93 -13.57 6.01 2.73
CA ILE A 93 -13.32 4.63 3.15
C ILE A 93 -12.29 4.58 4.26
N SER A 94 -11.30 5.46 4.21
CA SER A 94 -10.29 5.60 5.26
C SER A 94 -9.95 7.07 5.47
N LYS A 95 -9.50 7.41 6.67
CA LYS A 95 -9.08 8.77 7.03
C LYS A 95 -7.57 8.93 7.03
N SER A 96 -6.83 7.83 7.12
CA SER A 96 -5.37 7.85 7.22
C SER A 96 -4.80 6.91 6.16
N VAL A 97 -4.34 7.50 5.06
CA VAL A 97 -3.81 6.75 3.92
C VAL A 97 -2.44 7.28 3.56
N TRP A 98 -1.51 6.36 3.38
CA TRP A 98 -0.12 6.63 3.04
C TRP A 98 0.24 5.90 1.75
N ASN A 99 1.08 6.53 0.94
CA ASN A 99 1.62 5.93 -0.28
C ASN A 99 3.08 5.56 -0.06
N LEU A 100 3.46 4.31 -0.34
CA LEU A 100 4.86 3.89 -0.30
C LEU A 100 5.57 4.50 -1.51
N VAL A 101 6.40 5.49 -1.26
CA VAL A 101 7.14 6.21 -2.31
C VAL A 101 8.07 5.25 -3.03
N GLY A 102 7.98 5.22 -4.36
CA GLY A 102 8.81 4.35 -5.18
C GLY A 102 8.39 2.88 -5.17
N GLY A 103 7.35 2.51 -4.40
CA GLY A 103 6.76 1.18 -4.39
C GLY A 103 7.71 0.07 -4.02
N ILE A 104 7.39 -1.15 -4.49
CA ILE A 104 8.23 -2.32 -4.23
C ILE A 104 9.60 -2.20 -4.89
N ASP A 105 9.71 -1.44 -5.97
CA ASP A 105 11.00 -1.19 -6.62
C ASP A 105 11.97 -0.48 -5.67
N ALA A 106 11.53 0.60 -5.04
CA ALA A 106 12.35 1.31 -4.05
C ALA A 106 12.56 0.47 -2.78
N TRP A 107 11.55 -0.31 -2.37
CA TRP A 107 11.70 -1.23 -1.26
C TRP A 107 12.85 -2.21 -1.49
N SER A 108 12.92 -2.77 -2.71
CA SER A 108 13.99 -3.68 -3.09
C SER A 108 15.36 -3.04 -2.99
N THR A 109 15.51 -1.81 -3.51
CA THR A 109 16.81 -1.13 -3.51
C THR A 109 17.24 -0.61 -2.14
N ASP A 110 16.27 -0.16 -1.34
CA ASP A 110 16.57 0.58 -0.11
C ASP A 110 16.48 -0.25 1.16
N VAL A 111 15.72 -1.34 1.15
CA VAL A 111 15.45 -2.12 2.36
C VAL A 111 15.76 -3.61 2.18
N ASP A 112 15.15 -4.26 1.19
CA ASP A 112 15.22 -5.72 1.07
C ASP A 112 15.64 -6.13 -0.33
N GLN A 113 16.95 -6.29 -0.51
CA GLN A 113 17.54 -6.64 -1.81
C GLN A 113 17.23 -8.06 -2.25
N SER A 114 16.65 -8.89 -1.38
CA SER A 114 16.18 -10.23 -1.77
C SER A 114 14.90 -10.17 -2.60
N VAL A 115 14.18 -9.04 -2.59
CA VAL A 115 13.01 -8.84 -3.44
C VAL A 115 13.48 -8.54 -4.86
N PRO A 116 13.06 -9.34 -5.87
CA PRO A 116 13.46 -9.08 -7.24
C PRO A 116 12.95 -7.74 -7.76
N ARG A 117 13.72 -7.13 -8.63
CA ARG A 117 13.29 -5.95 -9.39
C ARG A 117 12.77 -6.39 -10.76
N TYR A 118 11.75 -5.66 -11.24
CA TYR A 118 11.14 -5.97 -12.54
C TYR A 118 10.70 -4.74 -13.28
#